data_f8dca0c14642e7fde9fc7c5ce7ca5a88
#
_entry.id   f8dca0c14642e7fde9fc7c5ce7ca5a88
#
_cell.length_a   1.000
_cell.length_b   1.000
_cell.length_c   1.000
_cell.angle_alpha   90.00
_cell.angle_beta   90.00
_cell.angle_gamma   90.00
#
_symmetry.space_group_name_H-M   'P 1'
#
loop_
_entity.id
_entity.type
_entity.pdbx_description
1 polymer ?
#
loop_
_entity_poly.entity_id
_entity_poly.type
_entity_poly.pdbx_seq_one_letter_code
_entity_poly.pdbx_strand_id
1 'polypeptide(L)' 'MKVEDINIGDLVRIWGWGELLVVSDIYFHITDQIWCFDAYGLESRQMNEELSFNMEELTVVSRAA' A
#
# COMPACT_ATOMS: atom_id res chain seq x y z
N MET A 1 -2.04 8.20 9.13
CA MET A 1 -2.95 7.20 8.50
C MET A 1 -3.11 5.99 9.39
N LYS A 2 -4.32 5.48 9.44
CA LYS A 2 -4.63 4.30 10.23
C LYS A 2 -4.74 3.09 9.33
N VAL A 3 -4.51 1.91 9.88
CA VAL A 3 -4.51 0.67 9.11
C VAL A 3 -5.85 0.41 8.42
N GLU A 4 -6.95 0.80 9.06
CA GLU A 4 -8.28 0.61 8.48
C GLU A 4 -8.58 1.53 7.32
N ASP A 5 -7.69 2.47 7.03
CA ASP A 5 -7.87 3.36 5.89
C ASP A 5 -7.47 2.74 4.57
N ILE A 6 -6.87 1.55 4.60
CA ILE A 6 -6.43 0.85 3.40
C ILE A 6 -6.98 -0.57 3.43
N ASN A 7 -7.50 -1.02 2.29
CA ASN A 7 -8.00 -2.38 2.13
C ASN A 7 -7.38 -3.02 0.89
N ILE A 8 -7.36 -4.36 0.88
CA ILE A 8 -6.88 -5.09 -0.28
C ILE A 8 -7.74 -4.71 -1.49
N GLY A 9 -7.09 -4.41 -2.59
CA GLY A 9 -7.75 -3.97 -3.81
C GLY A 9 -7.81 -2.46 -3.98
N ASP A 10 -7.49 -1.71 -2.94
CA ASP A 10 -7.46 -0.25 -3.05
C ASP A 10 -6.33 0.20 -3.98
N LEU A 11 -6.59 1.27 -4.69
CA LEU A 11 -5.60 1.91 -5.54
C LEU A 11 -4.96 3.05 -4.75
N VAL A 12 -3.64 3.02 -4.61
CA VAL A 12 -2.92 4.00 -3.81
C VAL A 12 -1.83 4.68 -4.62
N ARG A 13 -1.49 5.88 -4.17
CA ARG A 13 -0.38 6.65 -4.72
C ARG A 13 0.65 6.88 -3.62
N ILE A 14 1.91 6.69 -3.96
CA ILE A 14 3.01 7.09 -3.08
C ILE A 14 3.73 8.24 -3.79
N TRP A 15 3.85 9.37 -3.10
CA TRP A 15 4.44 10.55 -3.69
C TRP A 15 5.87 10.27 -4.15
N GLY A 16 6.18 10.66 -5.37
CA GLY A 16 7.51 10.42 -5.93
C GLY A 16 7.64 9.11 -6.69
N TRP A 17 6.64 8.23 -6.60
CA TRP A 17 6.63 6.98 -7.37
C TRP A 17 5.95 7.24 -8.71
N GLY A 18 6.44 6.60 -9.75
CA GLY A 18 6.01 6.88 -11.11
C GLY A 18 4.67 6.29 -11.52
N GLU A 19 4.05 5.47 -10.68
CA GLU A 19 2.79 4.83 -11.02
C GLU A 19 1.95 4.59 -9.79
N LEU A 20 0.67 4.32 -10.01
CA LEU A 20 -0.23 3.94 -8.94
C LEU A 20 -0.03 2.47 -8.60
N LEU A 21 -0.39 2.09 -7.39
CA LEU A 21 -0.21 0.73 -6.88
C LEU A 21 -1.55 0.15 -6.43
N VAL A 22 -1.70 -1.15 -6.61
CA VAL A 22 -2.87 -1.88 -6.13
C VAL A 22 -2.47 -2.70 -4.93
N VAL A 23 -3.15 -2.50 -3.81
CA VAL A 23 -2.84 -3.22 -2.56
C VAL A 23 -3.26 -4.68 -2.73
N SER A 24 -2.31 -5.59 -2.53
CA SER A 24 -2.53 -7.02 -2.72
C SER A 24 -2.60 -7.80 -1.40
N ASP A 25 -1.95 -7.29 -0.35
CA ASP A 25 -1.96 -7.97 0.94
C ASP A 25 -1.71 -6.96 2.05
N ILE A 26 -2.21 -7.26 3.25
CA ILE A 26 -2.03 -6.43 4.43
C ILE A 26 -1.71 -7.35 5.58
N TYR A 27 -0.65 -7.05 6.34
CA TYR A 27 -0.22 -7.91 7.42
C TYR A 27 0.53 -7.13 8.50
N PHE A 28 0.64 -7.74 9.68
CA PHE A 28 1.38 -7.16 10.79
C PHE A 28 2.78 -7.76 10.82
N HIS A 29 3.79 -6.89 10.78
CA HIS A 29 5.19 -7.32 10.83
C HIS A 29 5.60 -7.44 12.29
N ILE A 30 5.70 -8.68 12.79
CA ILE A 30 5.90 -8.95 14.21
C ILE A 30 7.21 -8.38 14.72
N THR A 31 8.29 -8.56 13.97
CA THR A 31 9.62 -8.12 14.38
C THR A 31 9.67 -6.61 14.61
N ASP A 32 9.12 -5.84 13.69
CA ASP A 32 9.12 -4.38 13.78
C ASP A 32 7.89 -3.83 14.45
N GLN A 33 6.90 -4.68 14.72
CA GLN A 33 5.64 -4.30 15.35
C GLN A 33 4.93 -3.18 14.62
N ILE A 34 4.89 -3.27 13.29
CA ILE A 34 4.21 -2.31 12.45
C ILE A 34 3.31 -3.03 11.46
N TRP A 35 2.27 -2.33 11.00
CA TRP A 35 1.45 -2.82 9.92
C TRP A 35 2.12 -2.52 8.59
N CYS A 36 2.09 -3.50 7.71
CA CYS A 36 2.69 -3.39 6.39
C CYS A 36 1.70 -3.85 5.33
N PHE A 37 2.00 -3.54 4.09
CA PHE A 37 1.20 -4.04 2.99
C PHE A 37 2.09 -4.30 1.79
N ASP A 38 1.62 -5.18 0.92
CA ASP A 38 2.24 -5.42 -0.37
C ASP A 38 1.34 -4.80 -1.43
N ALA A 39 1.95 -4.24 -2.46
CA ALA A 39 1.20 -3.65 -3.55
C ALA A 39 1.99 -3.79 -4.84
N TYR A 40 1.27 -3.99 -5.94
CA TYR A 40 1.92 -4.10 -7.24
C TYR A 40 1.59 -2.88 -8.09
N GLY A 41 2.54 -2.51 -8.95
CA GLY A 41 2.36 -1.38 -9.85
C GLY A 41 1.25 -1.64 -10.85
N LEU A 42 0.40 -0.65 -11.04
CA LEU A 42 -0.74 -0.77 -11.96
C LEU A 42 -0.28 -1.04 -13.39
N GLU A 43 0.81 -0.42 -13.80
CA GLU A 43 1.35 -0.57 -15.15
C GLU A 43 2.48 -1.58 -15.23
N SER A 44 3.46 -1.46 -14.32
CA SER A 44 4.65 -2.31 -14.34
C SER A 44 4.38 -3.74 -13.90
N ARG A 45 3.34 -3.93 -13.08
CA ARG A 45 3.02 -5.22 -12.46
C ARG A 45 4.09 -5.72 -11.51
N GLN A 46 5.04 -4.87 -11.13
CA GLN A 46 6.07 -5.24 -10.19
C GLN A 46 5.54 -5.19 -8.77
N MET A 47 5.84 -6.24 -8.00
CA MET A 47 5.42 -6.31 -6.60
C MET A 47 6.38 -5.52 -5.72
N ASN A 48 5.81 -4.72 -4.83
CA ASN A 48 6.54 -4.01 -3.81
C ASN A 48 6.08 -4.54 -2.46
N GLU A 49 7.01 -5.05 -1.67
CA GLU A 49 6.71 -5.74 -0.43
C GLU A 49 7.11 -4.92 0.78
N GLU A 50 6.44 -5.21 1.90
CA GLU A 50 6.74 -4.61 3.20
C GLU A 50 6.67 -3.09 3.20
N LEU A 51 5.69 -2.54 2.50
CA LEU A 51 5.45 -1.10 2.52
C LEU A 51 4.78 -0.72 3.84
N SER A 52 5.22 0.40 4.43
CA SER A 52 4.72 0.80 5.73
C SER A 52 3.49 1.69 5.62
N PHE A 53 2.52 1.46 6.50
CA PHE A 53 1.35 2.33 6.61
C PHE A 53 1.72 3.73 7.13
N ASN A 54 2.92 3.88 7.67
CA ASN A 54 3.37 5.16 8.23
C ASN A 54 3.93 6.11 7.18
N MET A 55 3.88 5.73 5.91
CA MET A 55 4.33 6.61 4.83
C MET A 55 3.44 7.84 4.75
N GLU A 56 4.02 9.01 4.96
CA GLU A 56 3.27 10.26 4.89
C GLU A 56 2.80 10.58 3.47
N GLU A 57 3.52 10.09 2.49
CA GLU A 57 3.23 10.32 1.08
C GLU A 57 2.17 9.40 0.51
N LEU A 58 1.65 8.50 1.33
CA LEU A 58 0.67 7.51 0.88
C LEU A 58 -0.73 8.12 0.83
N THR A 59 -1.39 7.96 -0.29
CA THR A 59 -2.75 8.48 -0.50
C THR A 59 -3.60 7.41 -1.17
N VAL A 60 -4.80 7.18 -0.65
CA VAL A 60 -5.76 6.28 -1.30
C VAL A 60 -6.45 7.06 -2.42
N VAL A 61 -6.33 6.57 -3.64
CA VAL A 61 -6.90 7.22 -4.83
C VAL A 61 -8.30 6.68 -5.11
N SER A 62 -8.48 5.36 -4.96
CA SER A 62 -9.76 4.72 -5.22
C SER A 62 -9.92 3.52 -4.32
N ARG A 63 -11.10 3.37 -3.74
CA ARG A 63 -11.40 2.25 -2.87
C ARG A 63 -11.81 1.03 -3.65
N ALA A 64 -11.50 -0.14 -3.11
CA ALA A 64 -11.97 -1.39 -3.66
C ALA A 64 -13.50 -1.45 -3.55
N ALA A 65 -14.12 -2.05 -4.56
CA ALA A 65 -15.57 -2.20 -4.60
C ALA A 65 -16.04 -3.23 -3.57
#